data_3b4adc00c5ea4e631587326799401771
#
_entry.id   3b4adc00c5ea4e631587326799401771
#
_cell.length_a   1.000
_cell.length_b   1.000
_cell.length_c   1.000
_cell.angle_alpha   90.00
_cell.angle_beta   90.00
_cell.angle_gamma   90.00
#
_symmetry.space_group_name_H-M   'P 1'
#
loop_
_entity.id
_entity.type
_entity.pdbx_description
1 polymer ?
#
loop_
_entity_poly.entity_id
_entity_poly.type
_entity_poly.pdbx_seq_one_letter_code
_entity_poly.pdbx_strand_id
1 'polypeptide(L)'
;HNATDLSAYAALLDQEERRYMRYRYQRVKKCKEITDRIEASQNEDEKDILVYRYIMLMKWDRISEKMGFSLQHIHKIHAQALKNFKMR
;
A
#
# COMPACT_ATOMS: atom_id res chain seq x y z
N HIS A 1 26.32 -15.94 32.74
CA HIS A 1 26.41 -15.26 31.45
C HIS A 1 27.65 -14.39 31.39
N ASN A 2 28.33 -14.38 30.27
CA ASN A 2 29.58 -13.68 30.12
C ASN A 2 29.45 -12.61 29.00
N ALA A 3 30.51 -11.84 28.81
CA ALA A 3 30.57 -10.77 27.84
C ALA A 3 30.37 -11.27 26.39
N THR A 4 30.77 -12.52 26.10
CA THR A 4 30.62 -13.14 24.79
C THR A 4 29.16 -13.34 24.43
N ASP A 5 28.34 -13.79 25.40
CA ASP A 5 26.92 -13.99 25.20
C ASP A 5 26.21 -12.66 24.92
N LEU A 6 26.60 -11.63 25.67
CA LEU A 6 26.03 -10.30 25.49
C LEU A 6 26.44 -9.71 24.13
N SER A 7 27.70 -9.91 23.74
CA SER A 7 28.18 -9.43 22.44
C SER A 7 27.46 -10.12 21.28
N ALA A 8 27.23 -11.42 21.40
CA ALA A 8 26.50 -12.17 20.39
C ALA A 8 25.05 -11.68 20.29
N TYR A 9 24.43 -11.42 21.42
CA TYR A 9 23.06 -10.90 21.46
C TYR A 9 22.97 -9.52 20.84
N ALA A 10 23.91 -8.63 21.17
CA ALA A 10 23.96 -7.28 20.60
C ALA A 10 24.14 -7.31 19.09
N ALA A 11 24.98 -8.23 18.58
CA ALA A 11 25.15 -8.38 17.13
C ALA A 11 23.86 -8.82 16.44
N LEU A 12 23.10 -9.73 17.08
CA LEU A 12 21.82 -10.18 16.56
C LEU A 12 20.80 -9.04 16.54
N LEU A 13 20.76 -8.22 17.59
CA LEU A 13 19.86 -7.06 17.63
C LEU A 13 20.18 -6.07 16.52
N ASP A 14 21.45 -5.76 16.32
CA ASP A 14 21.90 -4.85 15.26
C ASP A 14 21.50 -5.38 13.88
N GLN A 15 21.68 -6.68 13.69
CA GLN A 15 21.31 -7.33 12.43
C GLN A 15 19.79 -7.22 12.18
N GLU A 16 18.98 -7.48 13.20
CA GLU A 16 17.53 -7.40 13.09
C GLU A 16 17.06 -5.97 12.84
N GLU A 17 17.68 -5.00 13.50
CA GLU A 17 17.36 -3.59 13.27
C GLU A 17 17.65 -3.17 11.84
N ARG A 18 18.82 -3.53 11.30
CA ARG A 18 19.17 -3.22 9.91
C ARG A 18 18.21 -3.89 8.93
N ARG A 19 17.85 -5.14 9.20
CA ARG A 19 16.90 -5.89 8.38
C ARG A 19 15.53 -5.22 8.38
N TYR A 20 15.05 -4.81 9.55
CA TYR A 20 13.78 -4.11 9.70
C TYR A 20 13.80 -2.78 8.95
N MET A 21 14.88 -2.02 9.06
CA MET A 21 15.02 -0.72 8.38
C MET A 21 15.02 -0.88 6.87
N ARG A 22 15.71 -1.91 6.34
CA ARG A 22 15.66 -2.19 4.90
C ARG A 22 14.26 -2.55 4.43
N TYR A 23 13.57 -3.40 5.20
CA TYR A 23 12.19 -3.78 4.88
C TYR A 23 11.27 -2.57 4.88
N ARG A 24 11.38 -1.74 5.90
CA ARG A 24 10.58 -0.51 6.00
C ARG A 24 10.83 0.44 4.84
N TYR A 25 12.09 0.61 4.46
CA TYR A 25 12.46 1.43 3.31
C TYR A 25 11.82 0.93 2.03
N GLN A 26 11.87 -0.37 1.79
CA GLN A 26 11.26 -0.97 0.59
C GLN A 26 9.75 -0.77 0.57
N ARG A 27 9.11 -0.89 1.72
CA ARG A 27 7.66 -0.66 1.82
C ARG A 27 7.28 0.79 1.50
N VAL A 28 8.01 1.74 2.06
CA VAL A 28 7.76 3.16 1.82
C VAL A 28 7.98 3.49 0.35
N LYS A 29 9.06 2.99 -0.22
CA LYS A 29 9.38 3.17 -1.64
C LYS A 29 8.27 2.62 -2.53
N LYS A 30 7.81 1.40 -2.25
CA LYS A 30 6.74 0.76 -3.02
C LYS A 30 5.44 1.53 -2.90
N CYS A 31 5.11 1.99 -1.70
CA CYS A 31 3.92 2.79 -1.46
C CYS A 31 3.94 4.07 -2.28
N LYS A 32 5.10 4.75 -2.33
CA LYS A 32 5.26 5.96 -3.13
C LYS A 32 5.09 5.67 -4.62
N GLU A 33 5.68 4.61 -5.13
CA GLU A 33 5.53 4.21 -6.54
C GLU A 33 4.06 3.99 -6.89
N ILE A 34 3.34 3.26 -6.04
CA ILE A 34 1.93 2.97 -6.25
C ILE A 34 1.11 4.26 -6.21
N THR A 35 1.37 5.12 -5.23
CA THR A 35 0.67 6.40 -5.09
C THR A 35 0.88 7.28 -6.32
N ASP A 36 2.12 7.39 -6.79
CA ASP A 36 2.45 8.19 -7.96
C ASP A 36 1.72 7.67 -9.21
N ARG A 37 1.64 6.35 -9.37
CA ARG A 37 0.94 5.75 -10.50
C ARG A 37 -0.57 5.98 -10.41
N ILE A 38 -1.16 5.92 -9.22
CA ILE A 38 -2.57 6.22 -9.02
C ILE A 38 -2.85 7.68 -9.37
N GLU A 39 -1.99 8.59 -8.90
CA GLU A 39 -2.14 10.02 -9.18
C GLU A 39 -2.05 10.33 -10.67
N ALA A 40 -1.34 9.52 -11.42
CA ALA A 40 -1.21 9.68 -12.87
C ALA A 40 -2.43 9.17 -13.64
N SER A 41 -3.41 8.55 -12.99
CA SER A 41 -4.62 8.08 -13.64
C SER A 41 -5.43 9.26 -14.19
N GLN A 42 -5.93 9.09 -15.42
CA GLN A 42 -6.73 10.14 -16.08
C GLN A 42 -8.22 10.00 -15.82
N ASN A 43 -8.66 8.87 -15.32
CA ASN A 43 -10.07 8.64 -14.97
C ASN A 43 -10.27 8.91 -13.48
N GLU A 44 -11.04 9.95 -13.16
CA GLU A 44 -11.24 10.39 -11.78
C GLU A 44 -11.91 9.33 -10.90
N ASP A 45 -12.89 8.62 -11.41
CA ASP A 45 -13.59 7.59 -10.63
C ASP A 45 -12.66 6.42 -10.32
N GLU A 46 -11.85 6.00 -11.30
CA GLU A 46 -10.85 4.94 -11.08
C GLU A 46 -9.80 5.37 -10.08
N LYS A 47 -9.31 6.60 -10.21
CA LYS A 47 -8.34 7.17 -9.30
C LYS A 47 -8.88 7.21 -7.86
N ASP A 48 -10.10 7.71 -7.70
CA ASP A 48 -10.74 7.83 -6.38
C ASP A 48 -10.90 6.47 -5.71
N ILE A 49 -11.34 5.47 -6.47
CA ILE A 49 -11.50 4.11 -5.93
C ILE A 49 -10.16 3.54 -5.45
N LEU A 50 -9.12 3.71 -6.26
CA LEU A 50 -7.79 3.21 -5.90
C LEU A 50 -7.23 3.93 -4.66
N VAL A 51 -7.42 5.24 -4.56
CA VAL A 51 -7.01 6.02 -3.39
C VAL A 51 -7.78 5.54 -2.16
N TYR A 52 -9.10 5.48 -2.23
CA TYR A 52 -9.92 5.10 -1.09
C TYR A 52 -9.61 3.70 -0.60
N ARG A 53 -9.45 2.75 -1.53
CA ARG A 53 -9.24 1.35 -1.16
C ARG A 53 -7.82 1.07 -0.70
N TYR A 54 -6.81 1.55 -1.41
CA TYR A 54 -5.43 1.12 -1.21
C TYR A 54 -4.57 2.12 -0.44
N ILE A 55 -4.91 3.39 -0.46
CA ILE A 55 -4.19 4.40 0.31
C ILE A 55 -4.88 4.66 1.63
N MET A 56 -6.21 4.86 1.59
CA MET A 56 -6.99 5.18 2.79
C MET A 56 -7.53 3.94 3.49
N LEU A 57 -7.40 2.77 2.85
CA LEU A 57 -7.80 1.47 3.40
C LEU A 57 -9.27 1.40 3.81
N MET A 58 -10.12 2.03 3.00
CA MET A 58 -11.56 2.06 3.26
C MET A 58 -12.22 0.75 2.86
N LYS A 59 -13.26 0.38 3.59
CA LYS A 59 -14.12 -0.76 3.25
C LYS A 59 -14.99 -0.39 2.05
N TRP A 60 -15.39 -1.41 1.29
CA TRP A 60 -16.19 -1.21 0.08
C TRP A 60 -17.50 -0.47 0.35
N ASP A 61 -18.17 -0.77 1.46
CA ASP A 61 -19.42 -0.10 1.83
C ASP A 61 -19.22 1.40 1.99
N ARG A 62 -18.11 1.80 2.61
CA ARG A 62 -17.79 3.21 2.82
C ARG A 62 -17.46 3.90 1.50
N ILE A 63 -16.76 3.21 0.62
CA ILE A 63 -16.43 3.74 -0.70
C ILE A 63 -17.72 3.97 -1.49
N SER A 64 -18.63 3.02 -1.44
CA SER A 64 -19.94 3.13 -2.08
C SER A 64 -20.69 4.37 -1.58
N GLU A 65 -20.76 4.55 -0.27
CA GLU A 65 -21.41 5.72 0.33
C GLU A 65 -20.74 7.01 -0.09
N LYS A 66 -19.42 7.04 -0.03
CA LYS A 66 -18.65 8.26 -0.32
C LYS A 66 -18.76 8.69 -1.77
N MET A 67 -18.78 7.74 -2.69
CA MET A 67 -18.87 8.05 -4.12
C MET A 67 -20.31 8.15 -4.63
N GLY A 68 -21.25 7.68 -3.84
CA GLY A 68 -22.68 7.72 -4.26
C GLY A 68 -22.99 6.70 -5.33
N PHE A 69 -22.24 5.62 -5.44
CA PHE A 69 -22.46 4.53 -6.40
C PHE A 69 -22.83 3.26 -5.68
N SER A 70 -23.56 2.37 -6.36
CA SER A 70 -23.88 1.05 -5.83
C SER A 70 -22.60 0.21 -5.70
N LEU A 71 -22.63 -0.79 -4.81
CA LEU A 71 -21.50 -1.71 -4.67
C LEU A 71 -21.16 -2.40 -5.99
N GLN A 72 -22.19 -2.78 -6.75
CA GLN A 72 -21.99 -3.41 -8.06
C GLN A 72 -21.24 -2.49 -9.00
N HIS A 73 -21.60 -1.21 -9.04
CA HIS A 73 -20.95 -0.22 -9.88
C HIS A 73 -19.52 0.03 -9.41
N ILE A 74 -19.31 0.13 -8.09
CA ILE A 74 -17.98 0.29 -7.50
C ILE A 74 -17.06 -0.86 -7.93
N HIS A 75 -17.52 -2.11 -7.85
CA HIS A 75 -16.72 -3.26 -8.25
C HIS A 75 -16.40 -3.27 -9.75
N LYS A 76 -17.31 -2.78 -10.56
CA LYS A 76 -17.08 -2.62 -12.00
C LYS A 76 -15.94 -1.62 -12.27
N ILE A 77 -16.03 -0.45 -11.65
CA ILE A 77 -15.01 0.60 -11.80
C ILE A 77 -13.67 0.08 -11.27
N HIS A 78 -13.67 -0.62 -10.14
CA HIS A 78 -12.48 -1.18 -9.54
C HIS A 78 -11.79 -2.17 -10.48
N ALA A 79 -12.56 -3.08 -11.09
CA ALA A 79 -12.00 -4.04 -12.06
C ALA A 79 -11.34 -3.33 -13.23
N GLN A 80 -11.98 -2.30 -13.75
CA GLN A 80 -11.43 -1.51 -14.85
C GLN A 80 -10.19 -0.73 -14.42
N ALA A 81 -10.21 -0.18 -13.21
CA ALA A 81 -9.08 0.56 -12.64
C ALA A 81 -7.85 -0.33 -12.52
N LEU A 82 -8.02 -1.56 -12.02
CA LEU A 82 -6.92 -2.51 -11.90
C LEU A 82 -6.35 -2.89 -13.27
N LYS A 83 -7.22 -3.10 -14.25
CA LYS A 83 -6.81 -3.43 -15.60
C LYS A 83 -5.98 -2.29 -16.20
N ASN A 84 -6.44 -1.06 -16.08
CA ASN A 84 -5.74 0.11 -16.59
C ASN A 84 -4.43 0.36 -15.86
N PHE A 85 -4.41 0.10 -14.55
CA PHE A 85 -3.21 0.25 -13.73
C PHE A 85 -2.10 -0.71 -14.20
N LYS A 86 -2.45 -1.95 -14.52
CA LYS A 86 -1.50 -2.95 -15.01
C LYS A 86 -0.86 -2.57 -16.33
N MET A 87 -1.58 -1.88 -17.18
CA MET A 87 -1.14 -1.56 -18.52
C MET A 87 -0.21 -0.34 -18.59
N ARG A 88 0.02 0.31 -17.48
CA ARG A 88 0.87 1.52 -17.43
C ARG A 88 2.33 1.21 -17.09
#